data_1f39f368fe28e9f11b7089a080d037b8
#
_entry.id   1f39f368fe28e9f11b7089a080d037b8
#
_cell.length_a   1.000
_cell.length_b   1.000
_cell.length_c   1.000
_cell.angle_alpha   90.00
_cell.angle_beta   90.00
_cell.angle_gamma   90.00
#
_symmetry.space_group_name_H-M   'P 1'
#
loop_
_entity.id
_entity.type
_entity.pdbx_description
1 polymer ?
#
loop_
_entity_poly.entity_id
_entity_poly.type
_entity_poly.pdbx_seq_one_letter_code
_entity_poly.pdbx_strand_id
1 'polypeptide(L)'
;MANYYDRYKEFRRDGKIMKIPPITIETYNTDLFITFDKTRMRLDSLSYKYYGDANFGWLLMTANPQYGSMEFDIPDRVIFRIPYPLDSAILRYETKVNEYFNA
;
A
#
# COMPACT_ATOMS: atom_id res chain seq x y z
N MET A 1 13.96 -6.97 -15.51
CA MET A 1 14.50 -5.94 -14.64
C MET A 1 13.62 -5.70 -13.44
N ALA A 2 14.20 -5.61 -12.27
CA ALA A 2 13.44 -5.38 -11.06
C ALA A 2 12.88 -3.96 -11.07
N ASN A 3 11.57 -3.83 -10.93
CA ASN A 3 10.91 -2.53 -10.83
C ASN A 3 10.73 -2.21 -9.35
N TYR A 4 11.84 -1.84 -8.72
CA TYR A 4 11.81 -1.52 -7.31
C TYR A 4 11.30 -0.10 -7.12
N TYR A 5 10.17 0.06 -6.44
CA TYR A 5 9.66 1.37 -6.08
C TYR A 5 10.13 1.71 -4.67
N ASP A 6 10.81 2.83 -4.53
CA ASP A 6 11.32 3.28 -3.23
C ASP A 6 10.27 4.18 -2.57
N ARG A 7 9.49 3.60 -1.66
CA ARG A 7 8.43 4.33 -0.97
C ARG A 7 8.98 5.41 -0.02
N TYR A 8 10.29 5.39 0.25
CA TYR A 8 10.93 6.35 1.16
C TYR A 8 11.60 7.50 0.43
N LYS A 9 11.57 7.52 -0.91
CA LYS A 9 12.36 8.51 -1.68
C LYS A 9 12.06 9.95 -1.28
N GLU A 10 10.81 10.26 -0.98
CA GLU A 10 10.39 11.61 -0.61
C GLU A 10 10.73 11.96 0.84
N PHE A 11 11.15 10.97 1.63
CA PHE A 11 11.42 11.15 3.06
C PHE A 11 12.90 11.09 3.39
N ARG A 12 13.77 11.01 2.38
CA ARG A 12 15.21 11.00 2.58
C ARG A 12 15.75 12.41 2.55
N ARG A 13 16.48 12.77 3.59
CA ARG A 13 17.12 14.07 3.72
C ARG A 13 18.49 13.87 4.33
N ASP A 14 19.51 14.45 3.69
CA ASP A 14 20.90 14.42 4.20
C ASP A 14 21.37 12.99 4.50
N GLY A 15 20.99 12.04 3.62
CA GLY A 15 21.36 10.66 3.78
C GLY A 15 20.58 9.89 4.83
N LYS A 16 19.56 10.51 5.44
CA LYS A 16 18.73 9.88 6.46
C LYS A 16 17.30 9.73 5.96
N ILE A 17 16.64 8.65 6.42
CA ILE A 17 15.23 8.45 6.12
C ILE A 17 14.42 9.11 7.22
N MET A 18 13.57 10.06 6.85
CA MET A 18 12.68 10.72 7.78
C MET A 18 11.51 9.80 8.13
N LYS A 19 10.90 10.04 9.30
CA LYS A 19 9.73 9.29 9.71
C LYS A 19 8.61 9.51 8.70
N ILE A 20 8.02 8.42 8.23
CA ILE A 20 6.89 8.49 7.30
C ILE A 20 5.63 8.81 8.09
N PRO A 21 4.90 9.89 7.74
CA PRO A 21 3.64 10.19 8.40
C PRO A 21 2.55 9.19 7.98
N PRO A 22 1.41 9.15 8.69
CA PRO A 22 0.30 8.31 8.26
C PRO A 22 -0.23 8.82 6.91
N ILE A 23 -0.06 8.01 5.89
CA ILE A 23 -0.53 8.32 4.54
C ILE A 23 -1.76 7.46 4.27
N THR A 24 -2.82 8.07 3.76
CA THR A 24 -4.02 7.34 3.36
C THR A 24 -4.17 7.39 1.85
N ILE A 25 -4.73 6.32 1.28
CA ILE A 25 -4.98 6.25 -0.15
C ILE A 25 -6.48 6.38 -0.36
N GLU A 26 -6.89 7.38 -1.14
CA GLU A 26 -8.30 7.61 -1.42
C GLU A 26 -8.93 6.39 -2.08
N THR A 27 -10.22 6.17 -1.79
CA THR A 27 -10.96 5.07 -2.39
C THR A 27 -11.53 5.51 -3.72
N TYR A 28 -11.25 4.73 -4.77
CA TYR A 28 -11.80 4.96 -6.10
C TYR A 28 -12.74 3.81 -6.45
N ASN A 29 -13.66 4.05 -7.39
CA ASN A 29 -14.60 3.01 -7.82
C ASN A 29 -13.93 1.89 -8.60
N THR A 30 -12.67 2.07 -9.00
CA THR A 30 -11.89 1.01 -9.65
C THR A 30 -11.24 0.07 -8.64
N ASP A 31 -11.26 0.40 -7.36
CA ASP A 31 -10.66 -0.44 -6.34
C ASP A 31 -11.43 -1.74 -6.19
N LEU A 32 -10.69 -2.79 -5.81
CA LEU A 32 -11.27 -4.12 -5.64
C LEU A 32 -11.43 -4.41 -4.15
N PHE A 33 -12.43 -5.20 -3.81
CA PHE A 33 -12.66 -5.61 -2.43
C PHE A 33 -12.72 -7.13 -2.40
N ILE A 34 -11.93 -7.73 -1.52
CA ILE A 34 -11.87 -9.18 -1.38
C ILE A 34 -12.10 -9.54 0.08
N THR A 35 -12.45 -10.81 0.33
CA THR A 35 -12.45 -11.34 1.69
C THR A 35 -11.08 -11.91 1.97
N PHE A 36 -10.40 -11.39 2.97
CA PHE A 36 -9.04 -11.84 3.29
C PHE A 36 -9.11 -13.16 4.04
N ASP A 37 -8.57 -14.21 3.44
CA ASP A 37 -8.48 -15.53 4.08
C ASP A 37 -7.07 -15.70 4.64
N LYS A 38 -6.94 -15.52 5.94
CA LYS A 38 -5.63 -15.48 6.60
C LYS A 38 -4.87 -16.80 6.50
N THR A 39 -5.58 -17.91 6.31
CA THR A 39 -4.93 -19.21 6.19
C THR A 39 -4.38 -19.48 4.81
N ARG A 40 -4.80 -18.73 3.80
CA ARG A 40 -4.46 -19.00 2.39
C ARG A 40 -3.82 -17.81 1.68
N MET A 41 -3.97 -16.60 2.20
CA MET A 41 -3.53 -15.39 1.53
C MET A 41 -2.37 -14.75 2.26
N ARG A 42 -1.49 -14.15 1.47
CA ARG A 42 -0.35 -13.38 1.95
C ARG A 42 -0.29 -12.09 1.14
N LEU A 43 0.27 -11.04 1.75
CA LEU A 43 0.34 -9.75 1.07
C LEU A 43 1.17 -9.80 -0.20
N ASP A 44 2.29 -10.52 -0.17
CA ASP A 44 3.13 -10.66 -1.37
C ASP A 44 2.38 -11.39 -2.49
N SER A 45 1.60 -12.42 -2.15
CA SER A 45 0.79 -13.13 -3.13
C SER A 45 -0.31 -12.26 -3.72
N LEU A 46 -0.97 -11.47 -2.88
CA LEU A 46 -2.00 -10.55 -3.35
C LEU A 46 -1.40 -9.48 -4.24
N SER A 47 -0.25 -8.94 -3.84
CA SER A 47 0.45 -7.94 -4.64
C SER A 47 0.80 -8.50 -6.01
N TYR A 48 1.34 -9.72 -6.04
CA TYR A 48 1.67 -10.35 -7.31
C TYR A 48 0.43 -10.59 -8.17
N LYS A 49 -0.63 -11.10 -7.55
CA LYS A 49 -1.86 -11.43 -8.27
C LYS A 49 -2.50 -10.21 -8.93
N TYR A 50 -2.57 -9.10 -8.22
CA TYR A 50 -3.30 -7.93 -8.70
C TYR A 50 -2.41 -6.90 -9.37
N TYR A 51 -1.12 -6.87 -9.05
CA TYR A 51 -0.20 -5.85 -9.57
C TYR A 51 0.92 -6.44 -10.44
N GLY A 52 1.07 -7.76 -10.45
CA GLY A 52 2.15 -8.39 -11.18
C GLY A 52 3.50 -8.26 -10.52
N ASP A 53 3.56 -7.79 -9.27
CA ASP A 53 4.80 -7.56 -8.54
C ASP A 53 4.54 -7.79 -7.06
N ALA A 54 5.32 -8.67 -6.44
CA ALA A 54 5.13 -9.04 -5.03
C ALA A 54 5.57 -7.94 -4.04
N ASN A 55 6.19 -6.86 -4.52
CA ASN A 55 6.82 -5.87 -3.67
C ASN A 55 5.90 -4.75 -3.20
N PHE A 56 4.61 -4.81 -3.48
CA PHE A 56 3.66 -3.75 -3.12
C PHE A 56 2.74 -4.13 -1.96
N GLY A 57 3.15 -5.11 -1.14
CA GLY A 57 2.37 -5.45 0.06
C GLY A 57 2.20 -4.26 1.00
N TRP A 58 3.23 -3.41 1.11
CA TRP A 58 3.16 -2.20 1.92
C TRP A 58 2.04 -1.25 1.45
N LEU A 59 1.81 -1.19 0.12
CA LEU A 59 0.75 -0.36 -0.45
C LEU A 59 -0.62 -0.89 -0.04
N LEU A 60 -0.78 -2.22 -0.02
CA LEU A 60 -2.02 -2.85 0.43
C LEU A 60 -2.31 -2.52 1.89
N MET A 61 -1.29 -2.57 2.76
CA MET A 61 -1.49 -2.20 4.16
C MET A 61 -1.78 -0.71 4.31
N THR A 62 -1.14 0.13 3.52
CA THR A 62 -1.42 1.57 3.53
C THR A 62 -2.88 1.85 3.16
N ALA A 63 -3.44 1.04 2.27
CA ALA A 63 -4.84 1.19 1.83
C ALA A 63 -5.84 0.64 2.86
N ASN A 64 -5.37 -0.11 3.84
CA ASN A 64 -6.23 -0.72 4.86
C ASN A 64 -5.71 -0.42 6.27
N PRO A 65 -5.60 0.87 6.62
CA PRO A 65 -4.97 1.25 7.90
C PRO A 65 -5.72 0.76 9.13
N GLN A 66 -7.02 0.44 8.99
CA GLN A 66 -7.82 -0.06 10.10
C GLN A 66 -7.33 -1.42 10.61
N TYR A 67 -6.54 -2.15 9.82
CA TYR A 67 -6.02 -3.45 10.21
C TYR A 67 -4.57 -3.41 10.70
N GLY A 68 -4.03 -2.22 10.88
CA GLY A 68 -2.66 -2.07 11.36
C GLY A 68 -1.65 -1.94 10.23
N SER A 69 -0.38 -2.11 10.55
CA SER A 69 0.70 -1.91 9.60
C SER A 69 1.41 -3.19 9.17
N MET A 70 1.06 -4.32 9.76
CA MET A 70 1.74 -5.58 9.48
C MET A 70 0.74 -6.64 9.05
N GLU A 71 1.19 -7.54 8.20
CA GLU A 71 0.33 -8.58 7.62
C GLU A 71 -0.38 -9.40 8.69
N PHE A 72 0.33 -9.81 9.73
CA PHE A 72 -0.29 -10.70 10.72
C PHE A 72 -1.33 -10.00 11.57
N ASP A 73 -1.40 -8.67 11.52
CA ASP A 73 -2.43 -7.90 12.23
C ASP A 73 -3.79 -7.95 11.52
N ILE A 74 -3.83 -8.40 10.27
CA ILE A 74 -5.08 -8.48 9.53
C ILE A 74 -5.94 -9.59 10.10
N PRO A 75 -7.16 -9.30 10.57
CA PRO A 75 -8.05 -10.37 11.05
C PRO A 75 -8.47 -11.28 9.91
N ASP A 76 -8.85 -12.52 10.25
CA ASP A 76 -9.36 -13.46 9.27
C ASP A 76 -10.75 -13.05 8.79
N ARG A 77 -11.02 -13.29 7.52
CA ARG A 77 -12.34 -13.13 6.92
C ARG A 77 -12.89 -11.70 6.94
N VAL A 78 -12.01 -10.71 6.90
CA VAL A 78 -12.43 -9.31 6.81
C VAL A 78 -12.42 -8.85 5.36
N ILE A 79 -13.16 -7.79 5.08
CA ILE A 79 -13.13 -7.16 3.76
C ILE A 79 -11.81 -6.40 3.64
N PHE A 80 -11.06 -6.68 2.58
CA PHE A 80 -9.75 -6.09 2.34
C PHE A 80 -9.78 -5.35 1.02
N ARG A 81 -9.36 -4.09 1.02
CA ARG A 81 -9.38 -3.25 -0.18
C ARG A 81 -8.06 -3.37 -0.94
N ILE A 82 -8.19 -3.56 -2.25
CA ILE A 82 -7.05 -3.57 -3.17
C ILE A 82 -7.17 -2.32 -4.03
N PRO A 83 -6.37 -1.26 -3.78
CA PRO A 83 -6.41 -0.09 -4.65
C PRO A 83 -5.94 -0.51 -6.04
N TYR A 84 -6.73 -0.17 -7.04
CA TYR A 84 -6.52 -0.71 -8.38
C TYR A 84 -6.88 0.32 -9.43
N PRO A 85 -6.17 0.37 -10.55
CA PRO A 85 -4.95 -0.38 -10.88
C PRO A 85 -3.72 0.17 -10.14
N LEU A 86 -2.58 -0.51 -10.26
CA LEU A 86 -1.37 -0.17 -9.51
C LEU A 86 -0.89 1.25 -9.76
N ASP A 87 -0.82 1.68 -11.02
CA ASP A 87 -0.33 3.02 -11.36
C ASP A 87 -1.21 4.11 -10.74
N SER A 88 -2.53 3.91 -10.73
CA SER A 88 -3.46 4.81 -10.05
C SER A 88 -3.22 4.82 -8.55
N ALA A 89 -3.00 3.65 -7.95
CA ALA A 89 -2.77 3.53 -6.51
C ALA A 89 -1.48 4.25 -6.10
N ILE A 90 -0.42 4.09 -6.89
CA ILE A 90 0.86 4.77 -6.62
C ILE A 90 0.68 6.27 -6.74
N LEU A 91 -0.02 6.73 -7.77
CA LEU A 91 -0.26 8.16 -7.95
C LEU A 91 -1.03 8.76 -6.77
N ARG A 92 -2.05 8.05 -6.28
CA ARG A 92 -2.80 8.48 -5.10
C ARG A 92 -1.90 8.58 -3.88
N TYR A 93 -1.01 7.59 -3.69
CA TYR A 93 -0.06 7.60 -2.61
C TYR A 93 0.88 8.80 -2.71
N GLU A 94 1.46 9.02 -3.89
CA GLU A 94 2.39 10.13 -4.10
C GLU A 94 1.73 11.48 -3.95
N THR A 95 0.48 11.60 -4.35
CA THR A 95 -0.28 12.82 -4.17
C THR A 95 -0.41 13.17 -2.69
N LYS A 96 -0.70 12.17 -1.86
CA LYS A 96 -0.81 12.40 -0.41
C LYS A 96 0.53 12.75 0.22
N VAL A 97 1.61 12.11 -0.24
CA VAL A 97 2.95 12.45 0.23
C VAL A 97 3.28 13.90 -0.11
N ASN A 98 3.00 14.32 -1.34
CA ASN A 98 3.26 15.69 -1.77
C ASN A 98 2.41 16.70 -0.99
N GLU A 99 1.17 16.37 -0.70
CA GLU A 99 0.32 17.22 0.14
C GLU A 99 0.93 17.41 1.52
N TYR A 100 1.48 16.35 2.07
CA TYR A 100 2.13 16.43 3.38
C TYR A 100 3.29 17.41 3.37
N PHE A 101 4.14 17.37 2.33
CA PHE A 101 5.30 18.24 2.25
C PHE A 101 4.95 19.67 1.88
N ASN A 102 3.81 19.90 1.25
CA ASN A 102 3.39 21.22 0.81
C ASN A 102 2.32 21.86 1.72
N ALA A 103 2.00 21.22 2.79
CA ALA A 103 0.99 21.71 3.73
C ALA A 103 1.55 22.83 4.60
#